data_ad1c18a8d2b744c9ff39210c9826406c
#
_entry.id   ad1c18a8d2b744c9ff39210c9826406c
#
_cell.length_a   1.000
_cell.length_b   1.000
_cell.length_c   1.000
_cell.angle_alpha   90.00
_cell.angle_beta   90.00
_cell.angle_gamma   90.00
#
_symmetry.space_group_name_H-M   'P 1'
#
loop_
_entity.id
_entity.type
_entity.pdbx_description
1 polymer ?
#
loop_
_entity_poly.entity_id
_entity_poly.type
_entity_poly.pdbx_seq_one_letter_code
_entity_poly.pdbx_strand_id
1 'polypeptide(L)'
;ILMVARHASGAEHQTLALARALSQVHEVCLLTSDEFASVVANDSFLSGYTAPVQIRAVGPAFPDAPATTILGMVARAVAYPRMQIRLREALRAFRPDVTHLVLSPSFFAYAPWFVPSNRGVWRRAPSVVTLAGEARYALHYYGRGKRLAVQWAARRATALVACSADEAANLRAFSPRDAGRATVIDNFTDVDRFRPGPTREPLVVFAARLHPEKGALRFIEAMAIVHRQRPDVRIALFGRGEEEAEVAASIARHGLTGAVDRGFVADMAPIFARAAVFVSCQVHENLGSSSLLEAMASGAAIVATDVGSTHQIVDDTVGARVAPTSQAIAEAVLALLGDPARRDACGAAARRRVVERYSVGPYLAQLLPVYEAAISAGRGDASRGRAGA
;
A
#
# COMPACT_ATOMS: atom_id res chain seq x y z
N ILE A 1 -5.10 4.25 15.02
CA ILE A 1 -4.81 3.48 13.79
C ILE A 1 -4.13 2.19 14.20
N LEU A 2 -4.49 1.10 13.55
CA LEU A 2 -3.88 -0.19 13.75
C LEU A 2 -3.25 -0.67 12.45
N MET A 3 -1.95 -0.86 12.47
CA MET A 3 -1.18 -1.42 11.37
C MET A 3 -0.12 -2.35 11.90
N VAL A 4 -0.13 -3.58 11.44
CA VAL A 4 0.91 -4.55 11.79
C VAL A 4 1.78 -4.80 10.57
N ALA A 5 3.06 -4.52 10.74
CA ALA A 5 4.04 -4.65 9.69
C ALA A 5 5.41 -5.07 10.25
N ARG A 6 6.28 -5.61 9.40
CA ARG A 6 7.69 -5.89 9.73
C ARG A 6 8.64 -4.90 9.11
N HIS A 7 8.27 -4.39 7.96
CA HIS A 7 9.09 -3.49 7.15
C HIS A 7 8.25 -2.32 6.69
N ALA A 8 8.87 -1.18 6.49
CA ALA A 8 8.22 -0.05 5.84
C ALA A 8 8.14 -0.32 4.32
N SER A 9 6.94 -0.57 3.82
CA SER A 9 6.61 -0.68 2.40
C SER A 9 5.58 0.39 2.01
N GLY A 10 5.04 0.36 0.81
CA GLY A 10 4.12 1.40 0.35
C GLY A 10 2.90 1.62 1.27
N ALA A 11 2.24 0.56 1.71
CA ALA A 11 1.06 0.66 2.58
C ALA A 11 1.42 1.18 3.98
N GLU A 12 2.57 0.77 4.51
CA GLU A 12 3.08 1.24 5.79
C GLU A 12 3.44 2.73 5.74
N HIS A 13 4.15 3.18 4.69
CA HIS A 13 4.44 4.59 4.48
C HIS A 13 3.17 5.44 4.34
N GLN A 14 2.16 4.96 3.62
CA GLN A 14 0.86 5.63 3.53
C GLN A 14 0.18 5.72 4.90
N THR A 15 0.24 4.66 5.69
CA THR A 15 -0.36 4.67 7.05
C THR A 15 0.37 5.64 7.98
N LEU A 16 1.70 5.74 7.89
CA LEU A 16 2.46 6.74 8.64
C LEU A 16 2.12 8.16 8.19
N ALA A 17 2.00 8.39 6.87
CA ALA A 17 1.58 9.68 6.32
C ALA A 17 0.17 10.06 6.77
N LEU A 18 -0.77 9.12 6.79
CA LEU A 18 -2.12 9.30 7.31
C LEU A 18 -2.10 9.65 8.80
N ALA A 19 -1.36 8.89 9.61
CA ALA A 19 -1.26 9.12 11.04
C ALA A 19 -0.68 10.51 11.35
N ARG A 20 0.37 10.91 10.63
CA ARG A 20 0.98 12.24 10.72
C ARG A 20 0.00 13.35 10.35
N ALA A 21 -0.71 13.20 9.25
CA ALA A 21 -1.66 14.23 8.79
C ALA A 21 -2.83 14.39 9.76
N LEU A 22 -3.38 13.29 10.26
CA LEU A 22 -4.43 13.31 11.27
C LEU A 22 -3.94 13.91 12.59
N SER A 23 -2.68 13.71 12.97
CA SER A 23 -2.13 14.25 14.23
C SER A 23 -2.02 15.76 14.27
N GLN A 24 -2.19 16.46 13.13
CA GLN A 24 -2.23 17.92 13.10
C GLN A 24 -3.52 18.49 13.71
N VAL A 25 -4.61 17.71 13.73
CA VAL A 25 -5.94 18.17 14.15
C VAL A 25 -6.63 17.21 15.11
N HIS A 26 -6.07 16.02 15.32
CA HIS A 26 -6.61 14.99 16.21
C HIS A 26 -5.52 14.36 17.06
N GLU A 27 -5.90 13.78 18.18
CA GLU A 27 -5.01 12.90 18.95
C GLU A 27 -4.95 11.54 18.28
N VAL A 28 -3.75 11.11 17.86
CA VAL A 28 -3.54 9.88 17.07
C VAL A 28 -2.60 8.93 17.81
N CYS A 29 -3.04 7.70 17.98
CA CYS A 29 -2.20 6.59 18.43
C CYS A 29 -2.09 5.53 17.32
N LEU A 30 -0.87 5.22 16.90
CA LEU A 30 -0.57 4.13 15.99
C LEU A 30 -0.19 2.88 16.80
N LEU A 31 -1.02 1.85 16.71
CA LEU A 31 -0.73 0.54 17.27
C LEU A 31 -0.07 -0.32 16.20
N THR A 32 1.09 -0.90 16.52
CA THR A 32 1.87 -1.67 15.54
C THR A 32 2.61 -2.84 16.20
N SER A 33 3.36 -3.64 15.41
CA SER A 33 4.21 -4.71 15.93
C SER A 33 5.48 -4.17 16.60
N ASP A 34 6.08 -5.01 17.44
CA ASP A 34 7.34 -4.69 18.13
C ASP A 34 8.45 -4.41 17.09
N GLU A 35 8.52 -5.21 16.02
CA GLU A 35 9.52 -5.07 14.95
C GLU A 35 9.35 -3.76 14.18
N PHE A 36 8.11 -3.41 13.79
CA PHE A 36 7.89 -2.17 13.06
C PHE A 36 8.11 -0.93 13.93
N ALA A 37 7.72 -0.99 15.20
CA ALA A 37 8.03 0.07 16.16
C ALA A 37 9.54 0.29 16.28
N SER A 38 10.31 -0.80 16.30
CA SER A 38 11.79 -0.75 16.29
C SER A 38 12.34 -0.18 14.98
N VAL A 39 11.78 -0.56 13.82
CA VAL A 39 12.18 0.03 12.52
C VAL A 39 11.97 1.55 12.53
N VAL A 40 10.80 2.01 13.00
CA VAL A 40 10.52 3.46 13.07
C VAL A 40 11.45 4.17 14.05
N ALA A 41 11.72 3.59 15.21
CA ALA A 41 12.57 4.20 16.23
C ALA A 41 14.05 4.30 15.82
N ASN A 42 14.54 3.32 15.05
CA ASN A 42 15.94 3.24 14.63
C ASN A 42 16.23 3.95 13.28
N ASP A 43 15.21 4.31 12.53
CA ASP A 43 15.35 5.08 11.30
C ASP A 43 15.15 6.57 11.60
N SER A 44 16.20 7.36 11.44
CA SER A 44 16.20 8.81 11.77
C SER A 44 15.16 9.59 10.95
N PHE A 45 14.91 9.18 9.72
CA PHE A 45 13.88 9.79 8.88
C PHE A 45 12.47 9.42 9.41
N LEU A 46 12.17 8.14 9.61
CA LEU A 46 10.85 7.69 10.05
C LEU A 46 10.52 8.21 11.46
N SER A 47 11.47 8.24 12.38
CA SER A 47 11.27 8.75 13.74
C SER A 47 10.97 10.26 13.73
N GLY A 48 11.71 11.05 12.99
CA GLY A 48 11.45 12.49 12.80
C GLY A 48 10.13 12.74 12.06
N TYR A 49 9.84 11.94 11.04
CA TYR A 49 8.61 12.04 10.25
C TYR A 49 7.34 11.76 11.09
N THR A 50 7.42 10.84 12.06
CA THR A 50 6.29 10.42 12.89
C THR A 50 6.29 11.06 14.29
N ALA A 51 7.18 12.01 14.58
CA ALA A 51 7.34 12.61 15.90
C ALA A 51 6.04 13.04 16.61
N PRO A 52 5.02 13.60 15.91
CA PRO A 52 3.75 13.98 16.55
C PRO A 52 2.81 12.80 16.81
N VAL A 53 3.12 11.59 16.36
CA VAL A 53 2.24 10.41 16.48
C VAL A 53 2.66 9.55 17.66
N GLN A 54 1.73 9.21 18.55
CA GLN A 54 2.01 8.20 19.59
C GLN A 54 2.09 6.82 18.94
N ILE A 55 3.27 6.19 18.96
CA ILE A 55 3.46 4.83 18.47
C ILE A 55 3.55 3.86 19.65
N ARG A 56 2.72 2.81 19.64
CA ARG A 56 2.71 1.77 20.67
C ARG A 56 2.82 0.39 20.05
N ALA A 57 3.80 -0.37 20.49
CA ALA A 57 3.96 -1.76 20.12
C ALA A 57 2.98 -2.64 20.92
N VAL A 58 2.24 -3.52 20.20
CA VAL A 58 1.24 -4.41 20.80
C VAL A 58 1.63 -5.87 20.80
N GLY A 59 2.79 -6.21 20.27
CA GLY A 59 3.33 -7.56 20.25
C GLY A 59 4.14 -7.84 18.99
N PRO A 60 4.80 -9.01 18.91
CA PRO A 60 5.65 -9.35 17.79
C PRO A 60 4.84 -9.47 16.49
N ALA A 61 5.41 -9.05 15.37
CA ALA A 61 4.97 -9.49 14.07
C ALA A 61 5.16 -11.01 14.01
N PHE A 62 4.16 -11.74 13.49
CA PHE A 62 4.26 -13.19 13.48
C PHE A 62 5.48 -13.66 12.69
N PRO A 63 6.17 -14.73 13.17
CA PRO A 63 7.34 -15.26 12.49
C PRO A 63 7.03 -15.70 11.07
N ASP A 64 8.04 -15.61 10.17
CA ASP A 64 7.95 -16.08 8.78
C ASP A 64 7.74 -17.60 8.66
N ALA A 65 7.86 -18.31 9.79
CA ALA A 65 7.55 -19.74 9.83
C ALA A 65 6.11 -19.98 9.31
N PRO A 66 5.95 -20.82 8.29
CA PRO A 66 4.63 -21.14 7.75
C PRO A 66 3.68 -21.54 8.87
N ALA A 67 2.43 -21.08 8.82
CA ALA A 67 1.40 -21.47 9.82
C ALA A 67 1.17 -22.99 9.85
N THR A 68 1.70 -23.69 8.88
CA THR A 68 1.67 -25.14 8.72
C THR A 68 2.74 -25.88 9.52
N THR A 69 3.75 -25.19 10.07
CA THR A 69 4.76 -25.83 10.92
C THR A 69 4.32 -25.83 12.39
N ILE A 70 4.62 -26.90 13.12
CA ILE A 70 4.33 -27.01 14.56
C ILE A 70 4.95 -25.84 15.33
N LEU A 71 6.19 -25.47 15.00
CA LEU A 71 6.89 -24.35 15.62
C LEU A 71 6.18 -23.02 15.36
N GLY A 72 5.71 -22.79 14.14
CA GLY A 72 4.94 -21.59 13.78
C GLY A 72 3.57 -21.53 14.48
N MET A 73 2.90 -22.67 14.65
CA MET A 73 1.64 -22.76 15.41
C MET A 73 1.85 -22.47 16.90
N VAL A 74 2.87 -23.06 17.52
CA VAL A 74 3.19 -22.84 18.93
C VAL A 74 3.59 -21.38 19.19
N ALA A 75 4.47 -20.82 18.36
CA ALA A 75 4.88 -19.42 18.48
C ALA A 75 3.67 -18.46 18.42
N ARG A 76 2.71 -18.73 17.54
CA ARG A 76 1.47 -17.95 17.43
C ARG A 76 0.56 -18.13 18.64
N ALA A 77 0.39 -19.36 19.12
CA ALA A 77 -0.42 -19.66 20.29
C ALA A 77 0.09 -18.96 21.56
N VAL A 78 1.40 -18.78 21.69
CA VAL A 78 2.02 -18.08 22.82
C VAL A 78 1.98 -16.56 22.67
N ALA A 79 2.29 -16.05 21.47
CA ALA A 79 2.33 -14.61 21.21
C ALA A 79 0.93 -13.97 21.24
N TYR A 80 -0.06 -14.71 20.77
CA TYR A 80 -1.42 -14.22 20.58
C TYR A 80 -2.11 -13.68 21.84
N PRO A 81 -2.17 -14.40 22.99
CA PRO A 81 -2.79 -13.90 24.20
C PRO A 81 -2.14 -12.62 24.74
N ARG A 82 -0.80 -12.56 24.71
CA ARG A 82 -0.03 -11.37 25.15
C ARG A 82 -0.37 -10.14 24.32
N MET A 83 -0.43 -10.32 23.02
CA MET A 83 -0.82 -9.26 22.10
C MET A 83 -2.24 -8.77 22.35
N GLN A 84 -3.19 -9.68 22.61
CA GLN A 84 -4.57 -9.32 22.93
C GLN A 84 -4.65 -8.51 24.24
N ILE A 85 -3.85 -8.83 25.24
CA ILE A 85 -3.78 -8.09 26.50
C ILE A 85 -3.25 -6.67 26.22
N ARG A 86 -2.09 -6.54 25.57
CA ARG A 86 -1.48 -5.22 25.25
C ARG A 86 -2.40 -4.34 24.41
N LEU A 87 -3.10 -4.94 23.42
CA LEU A 87 -4.09 -4.21 22.64
C LEU A 87 -5.23 -3.66 23.49
N ARG A 88 -5.79 -4.49 24.38
CA ARG A 88 -6.85 -4.06 25.30
C ARG A 88 -6.39 -2.94 26.23
N GLU A 89 -5.17 -3.05 26.74
CA GLU A 89 -4.56 -2.03 27.59
C GLU A 89 -4.38 -0.72 26.82
N ALA A 90 -3.84 -0.77 25.59
CA ALA A 90 -3.67 0.40 24.75
C ALA A 90 -5.00 1.08 24.43
N LEU A 91 -6.03 0.33 24.04
CA LEU A 91 -7.35 0.85 23.73
C LEU A 91 -8.07 1.41 24.97
N ARG A 92 -7.88 0.82 26.15
CA ARG A 92 -8.43 1.33 27.41
C ARG A 92 -7.76 2.62 27.88
N ALA A 93 -6.43 2.69 27.69
CA ALA A 93 -5.65 3.86 28.06
C ALA A 93 -5.92 5.05 27.12
N PHE A 94 -5.96 4.79 25.81
CA PHE A 94 -6.16 5.84 24.80
C PHE A 94 -7.62 6.26 24.64
N ARG A 95 -8.59 5.35 24.82
CA ARG A 95 -10.05 5.57 24.67
C ARG A 95 -10.43 6.19 23.33
N PRO A 96 -10.09 5.58 22.18
CA PRO A 96 -10.36 6.18 20.89
C PRO A 96 -11.86 6.36 20.63
N ASP A 97 -12.24 7.46 19.97
CA ASP A 97 -13.60 7.66 19.42
C ASP A 97 -13.85 6.76 18.21
N VAL A 98 -12.80 6.49 17.42
CA VAL A 98 -12.83 5.60 16.25
C VAL A 98 -11.53 4.81 16.15
N THR A 99 -11.62 3.57 15.71
CA THR A 99 -10.45 2.75 15.39
C THR A 99 -10.37 2.54 13.89
N HIS A 100 -9.20 2.73 13.29
CA HIS A 100 -8.98 2.49 11.87
C HIS A 100 -7.98 1.35 11.68
N LEU A 101 -8.41 0.30 10.98
CA LEU A 101 -7.58 -0.84 10.64
C LEU A 101 -7.19 -0.75 9.17
N VAL A 102 -5.89 -0.73 8.93
CA VAL A 102 -5.34 -0.87 7.58
C VAL A 102 -5.01 -2.34 7.39
N LEU A 103 -5.81 -3.02 6.58
CA LEU A 103 -5.58 -4.43 6.27
C LEU A 103 -4.44 -4.55 5.27
N SER A 104 -3.39 -5.23 5.68
CA SER A 104 -2.33 -5.74 4.82
C SER A 104 -2.38 -7.27 4.81
N PRO A 105 -1.70 -7.98 3.90
CA PRO A 105 -1.58 -9.44 3.97
C PRO A 105 -1.12 -9.98 5.32
N SER A 106 -0.41 -9.18 6.11
CA SER A 106 -0.03 -9.49 7.49
C SER A 106 -1.20 -9.43 8.50
N PHE A 107 -2.35 -8.86 8.13
CA PHE A 107 -3.54 -8.77 8.99
C PHE A 107 -4.03 -10.12 9.50
N PHE A 108 -3.88 -11.19 8.73
CA PHE A 108 -4.29 -12.53 9.19
C PHE A 108 -3.60 -12.99 10.47
N ALA A 109 -2.49 -12.39 10.79
CA ALA A 109 -1.83 -12.58 12.06
C ALA A 109 -2.69 -12.07 13.23
N TYR A 110 -3.60 -11.13 12.99
CA TYR A 110 -4.39 -10.40 13.97
C TYR A 110 -5.92 -10.56 13.77
N ALA A 111 -6.36 -11.35 12.80
CA ALA A 111 -7.78 -11.61 12.54
C ALA A 111 -8.61 -12.03 13.78
N PRO A 112 -8.04 -12.74 14.77
CA PRO A 112 -8.75 -13.07 16.00
C PRO A 112 -9.11 -11.88 16.91
N TRP A 113 -8.73 -10.65 16.59
CA TRP A 113 -9.16 -9.46 17.36
C TRP A 113 -10.66 -9.26 17.37
N PHE A 114 -11.33 -9.79 16.36
CA PHE A 114 -12.76 -9.77 16.27
C PHE A 114 -13.44 -10.93 17.05
N VAL A 115 -12.70 -11.70 17.88
CA VAL A 115 -13.25 -12.77 18.69
C VAL A 115 -14.23 -12.19 19.74
N PRO A 116 -15.32 -12.91 20.06
CA PRO A 116 -16.36 -12.46 20.99
C PRO A 116 -15.88 -11.96 22.35
N SER A 117 -14.74 -12.48 22.86
CA SER A 117 -14.13 -12.04 24.13
C SER A 117 -13.70 -10.55 24.12
N ASN A 118 -13.52 -9.94 22.95
CA ASN A 118 -13.16 -8.52 22.78
C ASN A 118 -14.35 -7.59 22.55
N ARG A 119 -15.57 -8.11 22.51
CA ARG A 119 -16.80 -7.31 22.25
C ARG A 119 -16.92 -6.08 23.15
N GLY A 120 -16.49 -6.17 24.40
CA GLY A 120 -16.58 -5.06 25.34
C GLY A 120 -15.70 -3.84 25.00
N VAL A 121 -14.57 -4.05 24.31
CA VAL A 121 -13.66 -2.99 23.88
C VAL A 121 -14.14 -2.40 22.55
N TRP A 122 -14.53 -3.25 21.59
CA TRP A 122 -15.00 -2.84 20.26
C TRP A 122 -16.40 -2.23 20.24
N ARG A 123 -17.27 -2.55 21.23
CA ARG A 123 -18.56 -1.87 21.38
C ARG A 123 -18.44 -0.39 21.77
N ARG A 124 -17.27 0.03 22.29
CA ARG A 124 -17.06 1.41 22.73
C ARG A 124 -16.42 2.29 21.65
N ALA A 125 -15.73 1.71 20.67
CA ALA A 125 -15.11 2.46 19.59
C ALA A 125 -15.47 1.82 18.25
N PRO A 126 -16.23 2.51 17.39
CA PRO A 126 -16.55 2.04 16.05
C PRO A 126 -15.27 1.80 15.24
N SER A 127 -15.34 0.85 14.30
CA SER A 127 -14.17 0.46 13.51
C SER A 127 -14.36 0.80 12.04
N VAL A 128 -13.37 1.45 11.45
CA VAL A 128 -13.21 1.63 10.02
C VAL A 128 -12.13 0.67 9.55
N VAL A 129 -12.37 -0.02 8.45
CA VAL A 129 -11.41 -0.98 7.88
C VAL A 129 -11.12 -0.58 6.44
N THR A 130 -9.85 -0.28 6.14
CA THR A 130 -9.39 -0.07 4.76
C THR A 130 -8.92 -1.38 4.16
N LEU A 131 -9.51 -1.74 3.01
CA LEU A 131 -9.10 -2.85 2.16
C LEU A 131 -8.10 -2.32 1.14
N ALA A 132 -6.84 -2.72 1.29
CA ALA A 132 -5.72 -2.29 0.45
C ALA A 132 -5.26 -3.39 -0.53
N GLY A 133 -6.21 -4.11 -1.11
CA GLY A 133 -6.01 -5.25 -2.00
C GLY A 133 -6.46 -6.59 -1.40
N GLU A 134 -6.99 -6.63 -0.18
CA GLU A 134 -7.38 -7.87 0.49
C GLU A 134 -8.49 -8.62 -0.22
N ALA A 135 -9.46 -7.93 -0.82
CA ALA A 135 -10.53 -8.58 -1.58
C ALA A 135 -9.98 -9.25 -2.83
N ARG A 136 -9.05 -8.60 -3.56
CA ARG A 136 -8.33 -9.19 -4.69
C ARG A 136 -7.53 -10.41 -4.26
N TYR A 137 -6.71 -10.29 -3.18
CA TYR A 137 -5.97 -11.43 -2.66
C TYR A 137 -6.88 -12.57 -2.22
N ALA A 138 -8.02 -12.26 -1.61
CA ALA A 138 -9.00 -13.25 -1.23
C ALA A 138 -9.60 -14.00 -2.43
N LEU A 139 -9.81 -13.31 -3.56
CA LEU A 139 -10.32 -13.93 -4.77
C LEU A 139 -9.30 -14.85 -5.45
N HIS A 140 -8.03 -14.39 -5.57
CA HIS A 140 -7.06 -14.99 -6.47
C HIS A 140 -5.99 -15.85 -5.78
N TYR A 141 -5.67 -15.56 -4.51
CA TYR A 141 -4.48 -16.12 -3.85
C TYR A 141 -4.75 -16.78 -2.49
N TYR A 142 -5.88 -16.47 -1.82
CA TYR A 142 -6.12 -16.99 -0.47
C TYR A 142 -6.90 -18.30 -0.46
N GLY A 143 -6.45 -19.24 0.38
CA GLY A 143 -7.22 -20.44 0.70
C GLY A 143 -8.46 -20.11 1.54
N ARG A 144 -9.38 -21.09 1.68
CA ARG A 144 -10.71 -20.95 2.32
C ARG A 144 -10.67 -20.28 3.69
N GLY A 145 -9.71 -20.64 4.54
CA GLY A 145 -9.61 -20.08 5.91
C GLY A 145 -9.32 -18.57 5.92
N LYS A 146 -8.37 -18.13 5.09
CA LYS A 146 -8.04 -16.70 4.96
C LYS A 146 -9.20 -15.91 4.35
N ARG A 147 -9.89 -16.48 3.35
CA ARG A 147 -11.08 -15.86 2.75
C ARG A 147 -12.18 -15.62 3.79
N LEU A 148 -12.47 -16.62 4.62
CA LEU A 148 -13.45 -16.49 5.72
C LEU A 148 -13.02 -15.41 6.73
N ALA A 149 -11.74 -15.29 7.04
CA ALA A 149 -11.23 -14.25 7.96
C ALA A 149 -11.45 -12.83 7.39
N VAL A 150 -11.18 -12.59 6.10
CA VAL A 150 -11.45 -11.29 5.45
C VAL A 150 -12.94 -10.99 5.44
N GLN A 151 -13.80 -11.94 5.06
CA GLN A 151 -15.26 -11.76 5.09
C GLN A 151 -15.77 -11.44 6.49
N TRP A 152 -15.23 -12.14 7.48
CA TRP A 152 -15.64 -11.94 8.86
C TRP A 152 -15.21 -10.55 9.38
N ALA A 153 -13.99 -10.09 9.04
CA ALA A 153 -13.52 -8.75 9.35
C ALA A 153 -14.40 -7.67 8.69
N ALA A 154 -14.66 -7.82 7.39
CA ALA A 154 -15.53 -6.90 6.64
C ALA A 154 -16.94 -6.78 7.27
N ARG A 155 -17.55 -7.90 7.65
CA ARG A 155 -18.88 -7.91 8.31
C ARG A 155 -18.91 -7.23 9.68
N ARG A 156 -17.80 -7.23 10.39
CA ARG A 156 -17.70 -6.67 11.76
C ARG A 156 -17.33 -5.20 11.76
N ALA A 157 -16.71 -4.70 10.71
CA ALA A 157 -16.39 -3.29 10.59
C ALA A 157 -17.66 -2.42 10.62
N THR A 158 -17.59 -1.27 11.29
CA THR A 158 -18.66 -0.27 11.26
C THR A 158 -18.74 0.37 9.88
N ALA A 159 -17.57 0.67 9.27
CA ALA A 159 -17.46 1.16 7.91
C ALA A 159 -16.30 0.48 7.18
N LEU A 160 -16.41 0.39 5.86
CA LEU A 160 -15.37 -0.14 4.97
C LEU A 160 -14.89 0.95 4.02
N VAL A 161 -13.59 0.95 3.75
CA VAL A 161 -12.96 1.76 2.71
C VAL A 161 -12.26 0.82 1.74
N ALA A 162 -12.55 0.96 0.44
CA ALA A 162 -11.82 0.28 -0.63
C ALA A 162 -10.84 1.27 -1.26
N CYS A 163 -9.57 0.88 -1.39
CA CYS A 163 -8.50 1.76 -1.86
C CYS A 163 -8.54 2.06 -3.37
N SER A 164 -9.47 1.48 -4.11
CA SER A 164 -9.69 1.71 -5.53
C SER A 164 -11.08 1.20 -5.96
N ALA A 165 -11.52 1.62 -7.15
CA ALA A 165 -12.73 1.09 -7.77
C ALA A 165 -12.61 -0.42 -8.06
N ASP A 166 -11.40 -0.88 -8.45
CA ASP A 166 -11.13 -2.29 -8.70
C ASP A 166 -11.22 -3.11 -7.39
N GLU A 167 -10.71 -2.59 -6.27
CA GLU A 167 -10.83 -3.27 -4.98
C GLU A 167 -12.30 -3.33 -4.51
N ALA A 168 -13.09 -2.30 -4.77
CA ALA A 168 -14.54 -2.33 -4.51
C ALA A 168 -15.26 -3.36 -5.39
N ALA A 169 -14.86 -3.50 -6.67
CA ALA A 169 -15.37 -4.53 -7.55
C ALA A 169 -14.98 -5.94 -7.09
N ASN A 170 -13.74 -6.12 -6.66
CA ASN A 170 -13.24 -7.36 -6.06
C ASN A 170 -14.02 -7.70 -4.77
N LEU A 171 -14.28 -6.71 -3.91
CA LEU A 171 -15.12 -6.90 -2.72
C LEU A 171 -16.55 -7.33 -3.11
N ARG A 172 -17.12 -6.76 -4.16
CA ARG A 172 -18.46 -7.15 -4.65
C ARG A 172 -18.49 -8.60 -5.12
N ALA A 173 -17.48 -9.05 -5.82
CA ALA A 173 -17.34 -10.44 -6.26
C ALA A 173 -17.11 -11.40 -5.08
N PHE A 174 -16.30 -10.96 -4.09
CA PHE A 174 -15.89 -11.75 -2.95
C PHE A 174 -16.93 -11.81 -1.82
N SER A 175 -17.55 -10.68 -1.49
CA SER A 175 -18.55 -10.54 -0.40
C SER A 175 -19.65 -9.54 -0.80
N PRO A 176 -20.62 -9.93 -1.65
CA PRO A 176 -21.65 -9.03 -2.17
C PRO A 176 -22.45 -8.29 -1.09
N ARG A 177 -22.65 -8.92 0.06
CA ARG A 177 -23.40 -8.35 1.20
C ARG A 177 -22.67 -7.16 1.85
N ASP A 178 -21.34 -7.14 1.78
CA ASP A 178 -20.51 -6.12 2.41
C ASP A 178 -20.13 -4.99 1.43
N ALA A 179 -20.22 -5.26 0.13
CA ALA A 179 -19.80 -4.33 -0.92
C ALA A 179 -20.56 -2.99 -0.92
N GLY A 180 -21.88 -3.04 -0.61
CA GLY A 180 -22.73 -1.83 -0.53
C GLY A 180 -22.39 -0.91 0.65
N ARG A 181 -21.54 -1.37 1.59
CA ARG A 181 -21.10 -0.61 2.77
C ARG A 181 -19.70 0.01 2.58
N ALA A 182 -19.03 -0.30 1.48
CA ALA A 182 -17.69 0.20 1.22
C ALA A 182 -17.74 1.55 0.51
N THR A 183 -17.04 2.53 1.06
CA THR A 183 -16.74 3.80 0.40
C THR A 183 -15.43 3.62 -0.38
N VAL A 184 -15.43 4.02 -1.65
CA VAL A 184 -14.21 4.04 -2.45
C VAL A 184 -13.46 5.33 -2.14
N ILE A 185 -12.24 5.19 -1.65
CA ILE A 185 -11.31 6.31 -1.43
C ILE A 185 -9.97 5.87 -2.00
N ASP A 186 -9.60 6.45 -3.14
CA ASP A 186 -8.36 6.10 -3.82
C ASP A 186 -7.15 6.34 -2.93
N ASN A 187 -6.13 5.50 -3.08
CA ASN A 187 -4.88 5.65 -2.38
C ASN A 187 -4.26 7.04 -2.63
N PHE A 188 -3.42 7.46 -1.72
CA PHE A 188 -2.73 8.75 -1.78
C PHE A 188 -1.22 8.58 -1.57
N THR A 189 -0.47 9.66 -1.79
CA THR A 189 0.95 9.74 -1.43
C THR A 189 1.29 11.06 -0.75
N ASP A 190 2.42 11.09 -0.05
CA ASP A 190 2.99 12.30 0.54
C ASP A 190 3.73 13.11 -0.54
N VAL A 191 3.02 14.11 -1.08
CA VAL A 191 3.54 14.97 -2.16
C VAL A 191 4.62 15.95 -1.69
N ASP A 192 4.80 16.14 -0.39
CA ASP A 192 5.88 16.96 0.16
C ASP A 192 7.18 16.16 0.27
N ARG A 193 7.07 14.87 0.53
CA ARG A 193 8.19 13.93 0.50
C ARG A 193 8.60 13.58 -0.92
N PHE A 194 7.63 13.18 -1.75
CA PHE A 194 7.85 12.79 -3.14
C PHE A 194 7.66 14.01 -4.05
N ARG A 195 8.77 14.62 -4.46
CA ARG A 195 8.81 15.82 -5.29
C ARG A 195 9.91 15.74 -6.35
N PRO A 196 9.75 16.49 -7.45
CA PRO A 196 10.75 16.54 -8.49
C PRO A 196 12.11 17.00 -7.96
N GLY A 197 13.18 16.36 -8.43
CA GLY A 197 14.54 16.82 -8.23
C GLY A 197 14.90 17.95 -9.21
N PRO A 198 16.08 18.55 -9.04
CA PRO A 198 16.55 19.65 -9.89
C PRO A 198 16.87 19.21 -11.31
N THR A 199 17.24 17.95 -11.48
CA THR A 199 17.60 17.38 -12.79
C THR A 199 16.98 15.99 -12.98
N ARG A 200 16.67 15.66 -14.24
CA ARG A 200 16.26 14.33 -14.69
C ARG A 200 17.44 13.60 -15.31
N GLU A 201 17.66 12.37 -14.88
CA GLU A 201 18.63 11.47 -15.51
C GLU A 201 17.92 10.57 -16.53
N PRO A 202 18.62 10.01 -17.54
CA PRO A 202 18.06 8.97 -18.40
C PRO A 202 17.92 7.64 -17.60
N LEU A 203 17.14 7.69 -16.54
CA LEU A 203 16.92 6.62 -15.56
C LEU A 203 15.48 6.10 -15.71
N VAL A 204 15.35 4.81 -15.98
CA VAL A 204 14.08 4.07 -16.00
C VAL A 204 13.96 3.26 -14.74
N VAL A 205 12.87 3.45 -13.98
CA VAL A 205 12.68 2.83 -12.67
C VAL A 205 11.47 1.92 -12.66
N PHE A 206 11.65 0.74 -12.08
CA PHE A 206 10.61 -0.14 -11.58
C PHE A 206 10.79 -0.29 -10.07
N ALA A 207 9.71 -0.16 -9.31
CA ALA A 207 9.74 -0.36 -7.88
C ALA A 207 8.45 -1.02 -7.40
N ALA A 208 8.54 -2.26 -6.92
CA ALA A 208 7.41 -3.02 -6.40
C ALA A 208 7.91 -4.22 -5.59
N ARG A 209 7.01 -4.84 -4.82
CA ARG A 209 7.27 -6.18 -4.29
C ARG A 209 7.49 -7.15 -5.45
N LEU A 210 8.53 -7.99 -5.38
CA LEU A 210 8.83 -8.98 -6.41
C LEU A 210 7.89 -10.19 -6.28
N HIS A 211 6.73 -10.04 -6.87
CA HIS A 211 5.62 -10.98 -6.92
C HIS A 211 5.08 -11.02 -8.35
N PRO A 212 4.62 -12.16 -8.88
CA PRO A 212 4.18 -12.32 -10.28
C PRO A 212 3.18 -11.25 -10.76
N GLU A 213 2.27 -10.82 -9.87
CA GLU A 213 1.29 -9.78 -10.20
C GLU A 213 1.90 -8.39 -10.49
N LYS A 214 3.15 -8.15 -10.08
CA LYS A 214 3.83 -6.87 -10.27
C LYS A 214 4.62 -6.79 -11.57
N GLY A 215 4.92 -7.94 -12.20
CA GLY A 215 5.48 -8.03 -13.53
C GLY A 215 6.95 -7.63 -13.65
N ALA A 216 7.77 -7.91 -12.62
CA ALA A 216 9.20 -7.62 -12.64
C ALA A 216 9.93 -8.30 -13.82
N LEU A 217 9.57 -9.54 -14.14
CA LEU A 217 10.17 -10.25 -15.28
C LEU A 217 9.86 -9.59 -16.62
N ARG A 218 8.62 -9.13 -16.80
CA ARG A 218 8.21 -8.38 -18.00
C ARG A 218 8.96 -7.05 -18.12
N PHE A 219 9.21 -6.38 -17.00
CA PHE A 219 10.06 -5.19 -16.98
C PHE A 219 11.48 -5.52 -17.48
N ILE A 220 12.11 -6.59 -16.98
CA ILE A 220 13.46 -6.98 -17.42
C ILE A 220 13.50 -7.27 -18.93
N GLU A 221 12.55 -8.01 -19.45
CA GLU A 221 12.44 -8.29 -20.89
C GLU A 221 12.31 -6.99 -21.70
N ALA A 222 11.46 -6.05 -21.26
CA ALA A 222 11.31 -4.76 -21.91
C ALA A 222 12.62 -3.96 -21.86
N MET A 223 13.30 -3.95 -20.71
CA MET A 223 14.57 -3.24 -20.56
C MET A 223 15.71 -3.85 -21.38
N ALA A 224 15.66 -5.14 -21.68
CA ALA A 224 16.59 -5.76 -22.62
C ALA A 224 16.43 -5.20 -24.04
N ILE A 225 15.20 -4.89 -24.47
CA ILE A 225 14.93 -4.23 -25.75
C ILE A 225 15.45 -2.78 -25.72
N VAL A 226 15.15 -2.06 -24.64
CA VAL A 226 15.59 -0.68 -24.46
C VAL A 226 17.12 -0.58 -24.47
N HIS A 227 17.81 -1.42 -23.69
CA HIS A 227 19.27 -1.38 -23.53
C HIS A 227 20.00 -1.66 -24.85
N ARG A 228 19.50 -2.54 -25.70
CA ARG A 228 20.09 -2.77 -27.04
C ARG A 228 20.07 -1.53 -27.96
N GLN A 229 19.06 -0.66 -27.80
CA GLN A 229 18.90 0.54 -28.63
C GLN A 229 19.52 1.78 -27.94
N ARG A 230 19.50 1.81 -26.62
CA ARG A 230 19.96 2.94 -25.79
C ARG A 230 20.78 2.41 -24.60
N PRO A 231 22.04 2.02 -24.83
CA PRO A 231 22.92 1.51 -23.77
C PRO A 231 23.32 2.57 -22.74
N ASP A 232 23.09 3.85 -23.05
CA ASP A 232 23.29 5.01 -22.16
C ASP A 232 22.21 5.13 -21.08
N VAL A 233 21.08 4.43 -21.23
CA VAL A 233 19.97 4.49 -20.27
C VAL A 233 20.28 3.64 -19.04
N ARG A 234 20.17 4.26 -17.88
CA ARG A 234 20.27 3.57 -16.59
C ARG A 234 18.97 2.87 -16.26
N ILE A 235 19.06 1.64 -15.79
CA ILE A 235 17.91 0.81 -15.44
C ILE A 235 17.97 0.51 -13.94
N ALA A 236 16.88 0.76 -13.22
CA ALA A 236 16.78 0.46 -11.81
C ALA A 236 15.55 -0.39 -11.50
N LEU A 237 15.76 -1.48 -10.76
CA LEU A 237 14.72 -2.38 -10.30
C LEU A 237 14.86 -2.56 -8.79
N PHE A 238 13.92 -1.99 -8.02
CA PHE A 238 13.95 -2.06 -6.57
C PHE A 238 12.74 -2.80 -6.01
N GLY A 239 13.04 -3.71 -5.08
CA GLY A 239 12.04 -4.49 -4.38
C GLY A 239 12.60 -5.77 -3.78
N ARG A 240 11.77 -6.43 -2.98
CA ARG A 240 11.99 -7.77 -2.43
C ARG A 240 10.77 -8.64 -2.65
N GLY A 241 10.96 -9.94 -2.67
CA GLY A 241 9.85 -10.88 -2.78
C GLY A 241 10.27 -12.26 -3.26
N GLU A 242 9.28 -13.09 -3.54
CA GLU A 242 9.49 -14.50 -3.92
C GLU A 242 10.16 -14.68 -5.29
N GLU A 243 10.09 -13.65 -6.17
CA GLU A 243 10.73 -13.70 -7.49
C GLU A 243 12.19 -13.21 -7.52
N GLU A 244 12.84 -12.89 -6.37
CA GLU A 244 14.21 -12.34 -6.37
C GLU A 244 15.21 -13.20 -7.15
N ALA A 245 15.16 -14.51 -6.98
CA ALA A 245 16.05 -15.43 -7.67
C ALA A 245 15.77 -15.49 -9.18
N GLU A 246 14.49 -15.48 -9.56
CA GLU A 246 14.09 -15.52 -10.97
C GLU A 246 14.38 -14.21 -11.68
N VAL A 247 14.19 -13.08 -11.03
CA VAL A 247 14.59 -11.74 -11.51
C VAL A 247 16.11 -11.72 -11.76
N ALA A 248 16.92 -12.23 -10.83
CA ALA A 248 18.38 -12.31 -11.01
C ALA A 248 18.76 -13.18 -12.22
N ALA A 249 18.13 -14.34 -12.36
CA ALA A 249 18.35 -15.24 -13.50
C ALA A 249 17.90 -14.60 -14.82
N SER A 250 16.79 -13.87 -14.82
CA SER A 250 16.28 -13.15 -15.99
C SER A 250 17.24 -12.04 -16.44
N ILE A 251 17.77 -11.25 -15.51
CA ILE A 251 18.79 -10.21 -15.79
C ILE A 251 20.01 -10.84 -16.50
N ALA A 252 20.51 -11.96 -15.99
CA ALA A 252 21.65 -12.67 -16.59
C ALA A 252 21.32 -13.20 -18.00
N ARG A 253 20.17 -13.87 -18.18
CA ARG A 253 19.72 -14.39 -19.49
C ARG A 253 19.61 -13.30 -20.56
N HIS A 254 19.21 -12.12 -20.17
CA HIS A 254 19.03 -11.00 -21.10
C HIS A 254 20.28 -10.13 -21.28
N GLY A 255 21.43 -10.51 -20.70
CA GLY A 255 22.69 -9.80 -20.84
C GLY A 255 22.72 -8.45 -20.14
N LEU A 256 21.87 -8.24 -19.11
CA LEU A 256 21.75 -6.99 -18.38
C LEU A 256 22.57 -6.97 -17.07
N THR A 257 23.44 -7.97 -16.87
CA THR A 257 24.34 -8.02 -15.70
C THR A 257 25.23 -6.77 -15.69
N GLY A 258 25.17 -6.01 -14.59
CA GLY A 258 25.89 -4.71 -14.46
C GLY A 258 25.18 -3.50 -15.09
N ALA A 259 24.15 -3.69 -15.92
CA ALA A 259 23.35 -2.60 -16.48
C ALA A 259 22.13 -2.26 -15.64
N VAL A 260 21.68 -3.17 -14.76
CA VAL A 260 20.53 -2.97 -13.87
C VAL A 260 21.00 -2.76 -12.44
N ASP A 261 20.74 -1.57 -11.91
CA ASP A 261 20.84 -1.30 -10.47
C ASP A 261 19.64 -1.96 -9.77
N ARG A 262 19.90 -2.85 -8.80
CA ARG A 262 18.85 -3.62 -8.16
C ARG A 262 19.06 -3.82 -6.67
N GLY A 263 17.98 -4.05 -5.95
CA GLY A 263 18.03 -4.35 -4.53
C GLY A 263 16.80 -3.86 -3.80
N PHE A 264 16.96 -3.57 -2.53
CA PHE A 264 15.94 -2.93 -1.70
C PHE A 264 16.44 -1.58 -1.22
N VAL A 265 15.62 -0.56 -1.40
CA VAL A 265 15.88 0.80 -0.94
C VAL A 265 14.71 1.22 -0.06
N ALA A 266 15.00 1.61 1.17
CA ALA A 266 13.98 2.02 2.14
C ALA A 266 13.36 3.38 1.78
N ASP A 267 14.16 4.32 1.27
CA ASP A 267 13.71 5.63 0.82
C ASP A 267 13.84 5.76 -0.71
N MET A 268 12.71 5.64 -1.40
CA MET A 268 12.64 5.78 -2.86
C MET A 268 12.57 7.24 -3.34
N ALA A 269 12.36 8.21 -2.45
CA ALA A 269 12.18 9.61 -2.86
C ALA A 269 13.38 10.18 -3.65
N PRO A 270 14.65 9.98 -3.24
CA PRO A 270 15.79 10.46 -4.03
C PRO A 270 15.94 9.80 -5.41
N ILE A 271 15.44 8.56 -5.55
CA ILE A 271 15.50 7.82 -6.81
C ILE A 271 14.41 8.32 -7.76
N PHE A 272 13.17 8.39 -7.29
CA PHE A 272 12.07 8.91 -8.11
C PHE A 272 12.28 10.37 -8.51
N ALA A 273 12.89 11.18 -7.64
CA ALA A 273 13.20 12.58 -7.93
C ALA A 273 14.08 12.77 -9.18
N ARG A 274 14.93 11.77 -9.52
CA ARG A 274 15.83 11.78 -10.69
C ARG A 274 15.32 10.97 -11.87
N ALA A 275 14.31 10.12 -11.67
CA ALA A 275 13.82 9.21 -12.70
C ALA A 275 13.19 9.95 -13.88
N ALA A 276 13.60 9.62 -15.10
CA ALA A 276 12.98 10.09 -16.33
C ALA A 276 11.63 9.39 -16.55
N VAL A 277 11.60 8.07 -16.40
CA VAL A 277 10.43 7.24 -16.66
C VAL A 277 10.26 6.25 -15.50
N PHE A 278 9.05 6.11 -15.02
CA PHE A 278 8.63 5.02 -14.14
C PHE A 278 7.78 4.03 -14.91
N VAL A 279 8.07 2.74 -14.74
CA VAL A 279 7.34 1.66 -15.42
C VAL A 279 6.56 0.85 -14.40
N SER A 280 5.26 0.72 -14.62
CA SER A 280 4.36 -0.13 -13.85
C SER A 280 3.84 -1.29 -14.70
N CYS A 281 4.28 -2.50 -14.41
CA CYS A 281 3.99 -3.72 -15.20
C CYS A 281 2.91 -4.60 -14.58
N GLN A 282 2.00 -4.04 -13.80
CA GLN A 282 1.03 -4.83 -13.05
C GLN A 282 0.12 -5.68 -13.94
N VAL A 283 -0.39 -6.78 -13.38
CA VAL A 283 -1.20 -7.77 -14.11
C VAL A 283 -2.71 -7.49 -13.97
N HIS A 284 -3.14 -6.94 -12.84
CA HIS A 284 -4.56 -6.76 -12.53
C HIS A 284 -5.00 -5.29 -12.52
N GLU A 285 -4.25 -4.43 -11.84
CA GLU A 285 -4.58 -3.01 -11.71
C GLU A 285 -3.34 -2.18 -11.37
N ASN A 286 -3.28 -0.94 -11.85
CA ASN A 286 -2.25 0.03 -11.46
C ASN A 286 -2.77 1.06 -10.45
N LEU A 287 -4.06 1.36 -10.47
CA LEU A 287 -4.67 2.24 -9.48
C LEU A 287 -4.50 1.63 -8.08
N GLY A 288 -4.12 2.46 -7.11
CA GLY A 288 -3.78 2.01 -5.76
C GLY A 288 -2.31 1.60 -5.56
N SER A 289 -1.48 1.60 -6.62
CA SER A 289 -0.04 1.38 -6.49
C SER A 289 0.66 2.57 -5.85
N SER A 290 1.21 2.40 -4.65
CA SER A 290 1.96 3.46 -3.96
C SER A 290 3.13 3.96 -4.78
N SER A 291 3.95 3.05 -5.34
CA SER A 291 5.12 3.43 -6.15
C SER A 291 4.76 4.22 -7.41
N LEU A 292 3.59 3.92 -8.02
CA LEU A 292 3.09 4.71 -9.15
C LEU A 292 2.77 6.14 -8.71
N LEU A 293 2.04 6.31 -7.61
CA LEU A 293 1.70 7.63 -7.08
C LEU A 293 2.95 8.41 -6.64
N GLU A 294 3.91 7.74 -6.02
CA GLU A 294 5.19 8.31 -5.58
C GLU A 294 6.03 8.79 -6.76
N ALA A 295 6.13 7.99 -7.82
CA ALA A 295 6.84 8.35 -9.05
C ALA A 295 6.14 9.51 -9.78
N MET A 296 4.81 9.49 -9.90
CA MET A 296 4.02 10.61 -10.45
C MET A 296 4.21 11.88 -9.62
N ALA A 297 4.16 11.77 -8.29
CA ALA A 297 4.41 12.88 -7.38
C ALA A 297 5.81 13.48 -7.55
N SER A 298 6.79 12.64 -7.83
CA SER A 298 8.17 13.05 -8.14
C SER A 298 8.33 13.57 -9.58
N GLY A 299 7.26 13.59 -10.37
CA GLY A 299 7.23 14.12 -11.74
C GLY A 299 7.93 13.23 -12.78
N ALA A 300 8.03 11.93 -12.57
CA ALA A 300 8.42 10.98 -13.61
C ALA A 300 7.31 10.83 -14.66
N ALA A 301 7.67 10.67 -15.93
CA ALA A 301 6.72 10.22 -16.96
C ALA A 301 6.37 8.74 -16.73
N ILE A 302 5.15 8.34 -17.02
CA ILE A 302 4.64 7.01 -16.66
C ILE A 302 4.49 6.13 -17.91
N VAL A 303 4.96 4.91 -17.81
CA VAL A 303 4.55 3.80 -18.69
C VAL A 303 3.86 2.76 -17.84
N ALA A 304 2.61 2.45 -18.12
CA ALA A 304 1.83 1.51 -17.34
C ALA A 304 1.09 0.50 -18.23
N THR A 305 1.01 -0.75 -17.81
CA THR A 305 0.16 -1.74 -18.46
C THR A 305 -1.31 -1.35 -18.37
N ASP A 306 -2.05 -1.47 -19.46
CA ASP A 306 -3.48 -1.16 -19.53
C ASP A 306 -4.30 -2.33 -18.96
N VAL A 307 -4.44 -2.33 -17.65
CA VAL A 307 -5.13 -3.37 -16.87
C VAL A 307 -6.01 -2.72 -15.81
N GLY A 308 -7.17 -3.34 -15.53
CA GLY A 308 -8.12 -2.81 -14.54
C GLY A 308 -8.47 -1.34 -14.79
N SER A 309 -8.55 -0.56 -13.74
CA SER A 309 -8.86 0.87 -13.77
C SER A 309 -7.66 1.78 -14.06
N THR A 310 -6.59 1.28 -14.71
CA THR A 310 -5.39 2.08 -15.05
C THR A 310 -5.74 3.37 -15.80
N HIS A 311 -6.76 3.34 -16.67
CA HIS A 311 -7.23 4.51 -17.43
C HIS A 311 -7.70 5.68 -16.55
N GLN A 312 -8.01 5.45 -15.29
CA GLN A 312 -8.44 6.51 -14.37
C GLN A 312 -7.28 7.36 -13.87
N ILE A 313 -6.06 6.81 -13.88
CA ILE A 313 -4.87 7.48 -13.35
C ILE A 313 -3.82 7.77 -14.41
N VAL A 314 -3.69 6.92 -15.44
CA VAL A 314 -2.72 7.07 -16.53
C VAL A 314 -3.45 7.26 -17.85
N ASP A 315 -3.13 8.34 -18.54
CA ASP A 315 -3.52 8.66 -19.91
C ASP A 315 -2.35 9.30 -20.65
N ASP A 316 -2.54 9.69 -21.90
CA ASP A 316 -1.48 10.24 -22.76
C ASP A 316 -0.91 11.57 -22.25
N THR A 317 -1.58 12.25 -21.31
CA THR A 317 -1.09 13.49 -20.71
C THR A 317 -0.03 13.25 -19.63
N VAL A 318 -0.01 12.08 -19.00
CA VAL A 318 0.96 11.73 -17.96
C VAL A 318 1.98 10.69 -18.40
N GLY A 319 1.78 10.10 -19.60
CA GLY A 319 2.69 9.08 -20.13
C GLY A 319 2.03 8.19 -21.17
N ALA A 320 2.12 6.87 -21.00
CA ALA A 320 1.53 5.91 -21.91
C ALA A 320 0.90 4.72 -21.17
N ARG A 321 -0.33 4.36 -21.57
CA ARG A 321 -0.93 3.06 -21.26
C ARG A 321 -0.66 2.12 -22.43
N VAL A 322 -0.16 0.94 -22.12
CA VAL A 322 0.30 -0.01 -23.15
C VAL A 322 -0.23 -1.43 -22.91
N ALA A 323 -0.31 -2.21 -23.97
CA ALA A 323 -0.56 -3.64 -23.81
C ALA A 323 0.43 -4.27 -22.84
N PRO A 324 0.03 -5.28 -22.04
CA PRO A 324 0.89 -5.92 -21.06
C PRO A 324 1.92 -6.86 -21.69
N THR A 325 2.69 -6.35 -22.65
CA THR A 325 3.77 -7.04 -23.36
C THR A 325 5.08 -6.28 -23.21
N SER A 326 6.19 -7.00 -23.17
CA SER A 326 7.54 -6.44 -23.05
C SER A 326 7.87 -5.51 -24.20
N GLN A 327 7.40 -5.82 -25.41
CA GLN A 327 7.60 -5.01 -26.62
C GLN A 327 6.90 -3.66 -26.51
N ALA A 328 5.61 -3.64 -26.18
CA ALA A 328 4.84 -2.38 -26.05
C ALA A 328 5.39 -1.47 -24.94
N ILE A 329 5.83 -2.05 -23.84
CA ILE A 329 6.49 -1.33 -22.73
C ILE A 329 7.79 -0.69 -23.24
N ALA A 330 8.64 -1.45 -23.94
CA ALA A 330 9.92 -0.97 -24.45
C ALA A 330 9.73 0.17 -25.45
N GLU A 331 8.80 0.03 -26.39
CA GLU A 331 8.46 1.08 -27.39
C GLU A 331 8.02 2.38 -26.73
N ALA A 332 7.14 2.31 -25.71
CA ALA A 332 6.69 3.49 -24.99
C ALA A 332 7.82 4.15 -24.18
N VAL A 333 8.68 3.36 -23.55
CA VAL A 333 9.85 3.87 -22.83
C VAL A 333 10.80 4.59 -23.81
N LEU A 334 11.11 3.97 -24.94
CA LEU A 334 11.97 4.55 -25.99
C LEU A 334 11.39 5.85 -26.55
N ALA A 335 10.07 5.89 -26.79
CA ALA A 335 9.38 7.09 -27.28
C ALA A 335 9.50 8.26 -26.29
N LEU A 336 9.31 8.01 -24.98
CA LEU A 336 9.46 9.06 -23.96
C LEU A 336 10.93 9.48 -23.76
N LEU A 337 11.87 8.57 -23.88
CA LEU A 337 13.30 8.88 -23.79
C LEU A 337 13.80 9.63 -25.03
N GLY A 338 13.21 9.38 -26.19
CA GLY A 338 13.53 10.04 -27.47
C GLY A 338 12.95 11.44 -27.60
N ASP A 339 11.94 11.80 -26.79
CA ASP A 339 11.32 13.12 -26.78
C ASP A 339 11.34 13.73 -25.36
N PRO A 340 12.42 14.40 -24.98
CA PRO A 340 12.54 15.02 -23.66
C PRO A 340 11.45 16.05 -23.35
N ALA A 341 11.00 16.81 -24.34
CA ALA A 341 9.97 17.82 -24.14
C ALA A 341 8.62 17.19 -23.77
N ARG A 342 8.21 16.14 -24.50
CA ARG A 342 7.00 15.36 -24.19
C ARG A 342 7.13 14.66 -22.85
N ARG A 343 8.25 14.00 -22.59
CA ARG A 343 8.53 13.33 -21.31
C ARG A 343 8.37 14.28 -20.13
N ASP A 344 8.97 15.47 -20.19
CA ASP A 344 8.95 16.44 -19.09
C ASP A 344 7.55 17.06 -18.93
N ALA A 345 6.82 17.28 -20.04
CA ALA A 345 5.42 17.67 -19.98
C ALA A 345 4.53 16.60 -19.32
N CYS A 346 4.73 15.33 -19.65
CA CYS A 346 4.06 14.20 -18.99
C CYS A 346 4.36 14.14 -17.51
N GLY A 347 5.62 14.27 -17.10
CA GLY A 347 6.02 14.29 -15.71
C GLY A 347 5.40 15.45 -14.92
N ALA A 348 5.36 16.64 -15.49
CA ALA A 348 4.70 17.79 -14.88
C ALA A 348 3.18 17.59 -14.73
N ALA A 349 2.53 16.98 -15.72
CA ALA A 349 1.10 16.64 -15.66
C ALA A 349 0.83 15.54 -14.63
N ALA A 350 1.70 14.53 -14.54
CA ALA A 350 1.63 13.48 -13.54
C ALA A 350 1.68 14.07 -12.13
N ARG A 351 2.63 14.97 -11.86
CA ARG A 351 2.75 15.68 -10.58
C ARG A 351 1.48 16.45 -10.24
N ARG A 352 0.96 17.29 -11.16
CA ARG A 352 -0.27 18.06 -10.94
C ARG A 352 -1.43 17.15 -10.58
N ARG A 353 -1.65 16.08 -11.34
CA ARG A 353 -2.73 15.10 -11.09
C ARG A 353 -2.67 14.50 -9.68
N VAL A 354 -1.47 14.13 -9.24
CA VAL A 354 -1.31 13.54 -7.90
C VAL A 354 -1.53 14.59 -6.80
N VAL A 355 -0.99 15.80 -6.95
CA VAL A 355 -1.21 16.88 -5.98
C VAL A 355 -2.70 17.18 -5.82
N GLU A 356 -3.43 17.24 -6.91
CA GLU A 356 -4.85 17.62 -6.94
C GLU A 356 -5.79 16.51 -6.45
N ARG A 357 -5.47 15.22 -6.74
CA ARG A 357 -6.42 14.13 -6.54
C ARG A 357 -5.95 13.06 -5.57
N TYR A 358 -4.64 12.80 -5.48
CA TYR A 358 -4.06 11.67 -4.77
C TYR A 358 -3.07 12.11 -3.68
N SER A 359 -3.21 13.34 -3.17
CA SER A 359 -2.49 13.82 -2.00
C SER A 359 -3.31 13.58 -0.72
N VAL A 360 -2.68 13.78 0.42
CA VAL A 360 -3.30 13.51 1.73
C VAL A 360 -4.53 14.40 2.00
N GLY A 361 -4.54 15.63 1.50
CA GLY A 361 -5.68 16.55 1.70
C GLY A 361 -6.99 16.01 1.11
N PRO A 362 -7.08 15.76 -0.21
CA PRO A 362 -8.23 15.13 -0.86
C PRO A 362 -8.62 13.78 -0.24
N TYR A 363 -7.64 12.98 0.20
CA TYR A 363 -7.91 11.73 0.89
C TYR A 363 -8.61 11.94 2.23
N LEU A 364 -8.12 12.86 3.06
CA LEU A 364 -8.74 13.21 4.34
C LEU A 364 -10.14 13.82 4.18
N ALA A 365 -10.36 14.65 3.16
CA ALA A 365 -11.67 15.21 2.87
C ALA A 365 -12.74 14.13 2.62
N GLN A 366 -12.34 12.96 2.12
CA GLN A 366 -13.23 11.81 1.93
C GLN A 366 -13.28 10.89 3.15
N LEU A 367 -12.18 10.72 3.88
CA LEU A 367 -12.10 9.80 5.01
C LEU A 367 -12.77 10.35 6.27
N LEU A 368 -12.64 11.64 6.57
CA LEU A 368 -13.21 12.23 7.79
C LEU A 368 -14.73 12.04 7.89
N PRO A 369 -15.54 12.25 6.83
CA PRO A 369 -16.96 11.92 6.87
C PRO A 369 -17.26 10.44 7.18
N VAL A 370 -16.40 9.52 6.75
CA VAL A 370 -16.54 8.09 7.09
C VAL A 370 -16.32 7.86 8.59
N TYR A 371 -15.34 8.56 9.18
CA TYR A 371 -15.13 8.51 10.64
C TYR A 371 -16.31 9.08 11.42
N GLU A 372 -16.83 10.23 11.01
CA GLU A 372 -17.97 10.89 11.64
C GLU A 372 -19.23 10.01 11.60
N ALA A 373 -19.51 9.42 10.45
CA ALA A 373 -20.62 8.47 10.28
C ALA A 373 -20.44 7.24 11.17
N ALA A 374 -19.23 6.68 11.25
CA ALA A 374 -18.93 5.54 12.10
C ALA A 374 -19.11 5.87 13.59
N ILE A 375 -18.63 7.03 14.05
CA ILE A 375 -18.78 7.50 15.44
C ILE A 375 -20.26 7.67 15.77
N SER A 376 -21.04 8.28 14.89
CA SER A 376 -22.46 8.52 15.09
C SER A 376 -23.25 7.19 15.19
N ALA A 377 -22.94 6.22 14.34
CA ALA A 377 -23.53 4.88 14.39
C ALA A 377 -23.21 4.16 15.71
N GLY A 378 -21.97 4.26 16.19
CA GLY A 378 -21.56 3.65 17.46
C GLY A 378 -22.26 4.26 18.69
N ARG A 379 -22.53 5.56 18.67
CA ARG A 379 -23.30 6.25 19.75
C ARG A 379 -24.78 5.85 19.76
N GLY A 380 -25.39 5.68 18.59
CA GLY A 380 -26.77 5.23 18.44
C GLY A 380 -27.02 3.81 18.99
N ASP A 381 -26.09 2.89 18.77
CA ASP A 381 -26.15 1.53 19.32
C ASP A 381 -25.99 1.50 20.86
N ALA A 382 -25.16 2.38 21.41
CA ALA A 382 -24.96 2.48 22.85
C ALA A 382 -26.19 3.02 23.60
N SER A 383 -26.97 3.91 22.98
CA SER A 383 -28.22 4.44 23.54
C SER A 383 -29.35 3.40 23.51
N ARG A 384 -29.48 2.63 22.45
CA ARG A 384 -30.48 1.55 22.35
C ARG A 384 -30.22 0.38 23.30
N GLY A 385 -28.96 0.07 23.57
CA GLY A 385 -28.60 -0.98 24.54
C GLY A 385 -28.84 -0.60 26.02
N ARG A 386 -29.01 0.71 26.34
CA ARG A 386 -29.36 1.19 27.68
C ARG A 386 -30.88 1.31 27.91
N ALA A 387 -31.65 1.45 26.84
CA ALA A 387 -33.13 1.54 26.92
C ALA A 387 -33.80 0.16 27.00
N GLY A 388 -33.06 -0.93 26.78
CA GLY A 388 -33.57 -2.32 26.82
C GLY A 388 -32.98 -3.18 27.93
N ALA A 389 -32.29 -2.59 28.93
CA ALA A 389 -31.77 -3.22 30.15
C ALA A 389 -32.40 -2.55 31.37
#